data_a641a204de521ff8976e2f778df6c93d
#
_entry.id   a641a204de521ff8976e2f778df6c93d
#
_cell.length_a   1.000
_cell.length_b   1.000
_cell.length_c   1.000
_cell.angle_alpha   90.00
_cell.angle_beta   90.00
_cell.angle_gamma   90.00
#
_symmetry.space_group_name_H-M   'P 1'
#
loop_
_entity.id
_entity.type
_entity.pdbx_description
1 polymer ?
#
loop_
_entity_poly.entity_id
_entity_poly.type
_entity_poly.pdbx_seq_one_letter_code
_entity_poly.pdbx_strand_id
1 'polypeptide(L)'
;PGMPNLVFLLFTAGLLGLAWWIRGREQKAPAEPKPVKMAENNTVVEATWNDVQLEDSLGMEVGYRLIPMVDFQQDGELLGRIRSIRKKFAQEMGFLPPVVHIRDNMDLQPARYRILMKGVEIGSGDAYPGRWLAINPGTAAGTLPGEATVDPAFGLNAIWIESALKELSLIH
;
A
#
# COMPACT_ATOMS: atom_id res chain seq x y z
N PRO A 1 -4.68 -83.21 32.71
CA PRO A 1 -4.08 -81.90 32.70
C PRO A 1 -4.43 -81.18 31.40
N GLY A 2 -5.62 -80.62 31.34
CA GLY A 2 -6.07 -79.85 30.20
C GLY A 2 -5.91 -78.36 30.51
N MET A 3 -4.92 -77.74 29.92
CA MET A 3 -4.75 -76.30 30.00
C MET A 3 -5.96 -75.62 29.35
N PRO A 4 -6.55 -74.58 29.96
CA PRO A 4 -7.73 -73.93 29.44
C PRO A 4 -7.33 -72.98 28.28
N ASN A 5 -6.90 -73.57 27.17
CA ASN A 5 -6.53 -72.81 25.96
C ASN A 5 -7.72 -71.96 25.44
N LEU A 6 -8.94 -72.40 25.75
CA LEU A 6 -10.16 -71.71 25.34
C LEU A 6 -10.32 -70.36 26.05
N VAL A 7 -9.91 -70.26 27.32
CA VAL A 7 -9.92 -69.00 28.10
C VAL A 7 -8.94 -67.99 27.53
N PHE A 8 -7.72 -68.42 27.16
CA PHE A 8 -6.74 -67.55 26.55
C PHE A 8 -7.17 -67.05 25.16
N LEU A 9 -7.84 -67.95 24.40
CA LEU A 9 -8.34 -67.59 23.07
C LEU A 9 -9.49 -66.56 23.14
N LEU A 10 -10.36 -66.68 24.13
CA LEU A 10 -11.39 -65.67 24.38
C LEU A 10 -10.80 -64.33 24.85
N PHE A 11 -9.78 -64.39 25.68
CA PHE A 11 -9.15 -63.17 26.19
C PHE A 11 -8.40 -62.41 25.10
N THR A 12 -7.68 -63.13 24.24
CA THR A 12 -7.00 -62.53 23.10
C THR A 12 -7.98 -61.96 22.05
N ALA A 13 -9.08 -62.65 21.79
CA ALA A 13 -10.15 -62.17 20.91
C ALA A 13 -10.81 -60.92 21.47
N GLY A 14 -11.04 -60.84 22.80
CA GLY A 14 -11.57 -59.68 23.47
C GLY A 14 -10.66 -58.45 23.38
N LEU A 15 -9.33 -58.65 23.58
CA LEU A 15 -8.34 -57.58 23.47
C LEU A 15 -8.21 -57.06 22.02
N LEU A 16 -8.21 -57.95 21.04
CA LEU A 16 -8.18 -57.58 19.63
C LEU A 16 -9.45 -56.79 19.22
N GLY A 17 -10.63 -57.24 19.71
CA GLY A 17 -11.86 -56.53 19.49
C GLY A 17 -11.87 -55.12 20.10
N LEU A 18 -11.34 -55.00 21.33
CA LEU A 18 -11.22 -53.72 21.99
C LEU A 18 -10.21 -52.79 21.28
N ALA A 19 -9.09 -53.33 20.86
CA ALA A 19 -8.09 -52.57 20.08
C ALA A 19 -8.67 -52.08 18.74
N TRP A 20 -9.44 -52.93 18.07
CA TRP A 20 -10.11 -52.55 16.81
C TRP A 20 -11.19 -51.48 17.01
N TRP A 21 -11.95 -51.59 18.13
CA TRP A 21 -12.97 -50.60 18.49
C TRP A 21 -12.36 -49.22 18.85
N ILE A 22 -11.24 -49.19 19.59
CA ILE A 22 -10.51 -47.97 19.92
C ILE A 22 -9.94 -47.33 18.64
N ARG A 23 -9.34 -48.15 17.77
CA ARG A 23 -8.76 -47.66 16.49
C ARG A 23 -9.82 -47.14 15.54
N GLY A 24 -11.04 -47.69 15.56
CA GLY A 24 -12.20 -47.21 14.79
C GLY A 24 -12.77 -45.89 15.31
N ARG A 25 -12.50 -45.53 16.60
CA ARG A 25 -12.85 -44.24 17.16
C ARG A 25 -11.82 -43.13 16.82
N GLU A 26 -10.56 -43.48 16.68
CA GLU A 26 -9.51 -42.55 16.32
C GLU A 26 -9.60 -42.09 14.86
N GLN A 27 -10.29 -42.80 13.97
CA GLN A 27 -10.52 -42.40 12.58
C GLN A 27 -11.66 -41.41 12.38
N LYS A 28 -12.42 -41.05 13.41
CA LYS A 28 -13.19 -39.83 13.41
C LYS A 28 -12.26 -38.73 13.92
N ALA A 29 -11.45 -38.16 13.02
CA ALA A 29 -10.70 -36.96 13.29
C ALA A 29 -11.60 -35.97 14.05
N PRO A 30 -11.20 -35.49 15.22
CA PRO A 30 -11.85 -34.34 15.80
C PRO A 30 -11.72 -33.22 14.77
N ALA A 31 -12.87 -32.68 14.35
CA ALA A 31 -12.87 -31.40 13.65
C ALA A 31 -11.93 -30.48 14.43
N GLU A 32 -10.97 -29.86 13.73
CA GLU A 32 -10.13 -28.82 14.28
C GLU A 32 -11.02 -27.92 15.15
N PRO A 33 -10.68 -27.72 16.42
CA PRO A 33 -11.41 -26.77 17.22
C PRO A 33 -11.21 -25.41 16.55
N LYS A 34 -12.31 -24.87 15.98
CA LYS A 34 -12.38 -23.45 15.65
C LYS A 34 -11.80 -22.71 16.86
N PRO A 35 -10.88 -21.76 16.68
CA PRO A 35 -10.30 -21.05 17.81
C PRO A 35 -11.44 -20.40 18.58
N VAL A 36 -11.77 -21.01 19.72
CA VAL A 36 -12.58 -20.37 20.76
C VAL A 36 -11.79 -19.14 21.14
N LYS A 37 -12.38 -17.97 20.98
CA LYS A 37 -11.88 -16.72 21.55
C LYS A 37 -11.72 -16.96 23.05
N MET A 38 -10.57 -17.40 23.46
CA MET A 38 -10.17 -17.38 24.86
C MET A 38 -9.73 -15.96 25.20
N ALA A 39 -10.29 -15.52 26.29
CA ALA A 39 -10.05 -14.25 26.96
C ALA A 39 -8.60 -13.80 26.88
N GLU A 40 -8.48 -12.47 26.73
CA GLU A 40 -7.27 -11.65 26.84
C GLU A 40 -6.32 -12.18 27.92
N ASN A 41 -5.39 -13.03 27.52
CA ASN A 41 -4.09 -13.04 28.15
C ASN A 41 -3.25 -12.01 27.39
N ASN A 42 -2.92 -10.93 28.05
CA ASN A 42 -1.88 -9.96 27.67
C ASN A 42 -0.51 -10.68 27.61
N THR A 43 -0.36 -11.64 26.70
CA THR A 43 0.97 -11.95 26.19
C THR A 43 1.30 -10.82 25.24
N VAL A 44 2.17 -9.94 25.67
CA VAL A 44 2.84 -8.99 24.78
C VAL A 44 3.41 -9.85 23.66
N VAL A 45 2.73 -9.85 22.50
CA VAL A 45 3.26 -10.50 21.31
C VAL A 45 4.49 -9.69 20.95
N GLU A 46 5.66 -10.24 21.27
CA GLU A 46 6.92 -9.61 20.95
C GLU A 46 6.98 -9.46 19.42
N ALA A 47 7.12 -8.21 18.94
CA ALA A 47 7.15 -7.91 17.53
C ALA A 47 8.29 -8.66 16.86
N THR A 48 7.99 -9.45 15.87
CA THR A 48 8.97 -10.16 15.06
C THR A 48 9.35 -9.34 13.82
N TRP A 49 10.52 -9.60 13.26
CA TRP A 49 10.96 -8.92 12.02
C TRP A 49 10.01 -9.13 10.84
N ASN A 50 9.17 -10.17 10.88
CA ASN A 50 8.12 -10.41 9.87
C ASN A 50 6.92 -9.46 10.01
N ASP A 51 6.75 -8.85 11.17
CA ASP A 51 5.66 -7.89 11.43
C ASP A 51 6.08 -6.47 11.03
N VAL A 52 7.38 -6.26 10.76
CA VAL A 52 7.90 -4.98 10.29
C VAL A 52 7.74 -4.92 8.78
N GLN A 53 6.68 -4.27 8.32
CA GLN A 53 6.61 -3.88 6.91
C GLN A 53 7.69 -2.82 6.68
N LEU A 54 8.65 -3.14 5.82
CA LEU A 54 9.64 -2.17 5.35
C LEU A 54 8.88 -1.08 4.58
N GLU A 55 8.58 0.01 5.24
CA GLU A 55 8.00 1.17 4.60
C GLU A 55 9.00 1.79 3.64
N ASP A 56 8.52 2.18 2.47
CA ASP A 56 9.33 2.85 1.49
C ASP A 56 9.89 4.16 2.06
N SER A 57 11.18 4.39 1.89
CA SER A 57 11.83 5.62 2.37
C SER A 57 11.18 6.88 1.77
N LEU A 58 10.71 6.78 0.52
CA LEU A 58 9.98 7.83 -0.18
C LEU A 58 8.90 7.18 -1.04
N GLY A 59 7.65 7.52 -0.76
CA GLY A 59 6.47 7.03 -1.47
C GLY A 59 5.65 8.16 -2.07
N MET A 60 4.91 7.86 -3.11
CA MET A 60 3.88 8.72 -3.66
C MET A 60 2.61 7.89 -3.86
N GLU A 61 1.51 8.35 -3.34
CA GLU A 61 0.21 7.76 -3.60
C GLU A 61 -0.61 8.67 -4.50
N VAL A 62 -1.29 8.07 -5.46
CA VAL A 62 -2.03 8.80 -6.48
C VAL A 62 -3.46 8.31 -6.58
N GLY A 63 -4.39 9.24 -6.72
CA GLY A 63 -5.79 8.94 -7.02
C GLY A 63 -5.96 8.41 -8.45
N TYR A 64 -7.08 7.77 -8.72
CA TYR A 64 -7.29 7.01 -9.96
C TYR A 64 -7.15 7.83 -11.25
N ARG A 65 -7.44 9.13 -11.24
CA ARG A 65 -7.28 10.02 -12.41
C ARG A 65 -5.83 10.25 -12.79
N LEU A 66 -4.90 10.02 -11.87
CA LEU A 66 -3.48 10.23 -12.09
C LEU A 66 -2.75 8.96 -12.53
N ILE A 67 -3.41 7.81 -12.48
CA ILE A 67 -2.82 6.52 -12.90
C ILE A 67 -2.23 6.57 -14.31
N PRO A 68 -2.88 7.16 -15.33
CA PRO A 68 -2.30 7.23 -16.66
C PRO A 68 -0.96 7.98 -16.74
N MET A 69 -0.71 8.92 -15.81
CA MET A 69 0.56 9.66 -15.76
C MET A 69 1.72 8.84 -15.19
N VAL A 70 1.42 7.78 -14.45
CA VAL A 70 2.41 6.91 -13.78
C VAL A 70 2.53 5.55 -14.45
N ASP A 71 1.64 5.20 -15.37
CA ASP A 71 1.65 3.94 -16.09
C ASP A 71 2.74 3.93 -17.15
N PHE A 72 3.70 3.01 -17.01
CA PHE A 72 4.78 2.81 -17.99
C PHE A 72 4.29 2.45 -19.40
N GLN A 73 3.10 1.83 -19.52
CA GLN A 73 2.55 1.42 -20.80
C GLN A 73 1.91 2.58 -21.57
N GLN A 74 1.63 3.68 -20.87
CA GLN A 74 0.98 4.87 -21.43
C GLN A 74 1.91 6.10 -21.44
N ASP A 75 3.20 5.89 -21.70
CA ASP A 75 4.20 7.00 -21.79
C ASP A 75 4.43 7.73 -20.45
N GLY A 76 4.28 7.07 -19.33
CA GLY A 76 4.40 7.56 -17.94
C GLY A 76 5.38 8.72 -17.72
N GLU A 77 5.03 9.90 -18.22
CA GLU A 77 5.89 11.11 -18.25
C GLU A 77 6.39 11.48 -16.84
N LEU A 78 5.56 11.25 -15.83
CA LEU A 78 5.89 11.55 -14.44
C LEU A 78 7.10 10.75 -13.95
N LEU A 79 7.19 9.46 -14.29
CA LEU A 79 8.31 8.62 -13.89
C LEU A 79 9.65 9.08 -14.51
N GLY A 80 9.61 9.51 -15.78
CA GLY A 80 10.75 10.10 -16.45
C GLY A 80 11.21 11.39 -15.77
N ARG A 81 10.27 12.25 -15.41
CA ARG A 81 10.54 13.50 -14.69
C ARG A 81 11.13 13.26 -13.30
N ILE A 82 10.56 12.32 -12.52
CA ILE A 82 11.10 11.98 -11.20
C ILE A 82 12.55 11.48 -11.30
N ARG A 83 12.86 10.63 -12.28
CA ARG A 83 14.24 10.17 -12.51
C ARG A 83 15.18 11.34 -12.84
N SER A 84 14.74 12.25 -13.68
CA SER A 84 15.51 13.44 -14.06
C SER A 84 15.76 14.36 -12.88
N ILE A 85 14.75 14.61 -12.07
CA ILE A 85 14.85 15.42 -10.83
C ILE A 85 15.84 14.76 -9.87
N ARG A 86 15.73 13.45 -9.62
CA ARG A 86 16.65 12.72 -8.73
C ARG A 86 18.10 12.81 -9.23
N LYS A 87 18.32 12.69 -10.56
CA LYS A 87 19.65 12.82 -11.15
C LYS A 87 20.21 14.24 -10.96
N LYS A 88 19.41 15.26 -11.24
CA LYS A 88 19.79 16.65 -11.06
C LYS A 88 20.11 16.94 -9.59
N PHE A 89 19.27 16.49 -8.68
CA PHE A 89 19.49 16.63 -7.25
C PHE A 89 20.80 15.97 -6.81
N ALA A 90 21.08 14.76 -7.30
CA ALA A 90 22.33 14.07 -6.98
C ALA A 90 23.58 14.83 -7.48
N GLN A 91 23.48 15.48 -8.63
CA GLN A 91 24.56 16.32 -9.17
C GLN A 91 24.80 17.59 -8.36
N GLU A 92 23.73 18.21 -7.88
CA GLU A 92 23.80 19.47 -7.12
C GLU A 92 24.17 19.26 -5.65
N MET A 93 23.62 18.22 -5.04
CA MET A 93 23.73 17.98 -3.59
C MET A 93 24.80 16.94 -3.23
N GLY A 94 25.32 16.20 -4.20
CA GLY A 94 26.35 15.19 -3.99
C GLY A 94 25.88 13.85 -3.42
N PHE A 95 24.57 13.64 -3.25
CA PHE A 95 24.00 12.34 -2.85
C PHE A 95 22.74 12.00 -3.64
N LEU A 96 22.49 10.71 -3.86
CA LEU A 96 21.33 10.24 -4.61
C LEU A 96 20.15 10.02 -3.66
N PRO A 97 19.01 10.72 -3.84
CA PRO A 97 17.80 10.46 -3.08
C PRO A 97 17.29 9.02 -3.26
N PRO A 98 16.56 8.44 -2.29
CA PRO A 98 15.97 7.11 -2.43
C PRO A 98 15.02 7.05 -3.63
N VAL A 99 14.72 5.84 -4.08
CA VAL A 99 13.72 5.62 -5.14
C VAL A 99 12.36 6.05 -4.61
N VAL A 100 11.59 6.73 -5.46
CA VAL A 100 10.20 7.06 -5.17
C VAL A 100 9.35 5.89 -5.62
N HIS A 101 8.68 5.25 -4.68
CA HIS A 101 7.72 4.18 -4.96
C HIS A 101 6.34 4.79 -5.14
N ILE A 102 5.74 4.56 -6.31
CA ILE A 102 4.42 5.10 -6.64
C ILE A 102 3.40 3.98 -6.52
N ARG A 103 2.31 4.27 -5.80
CA ARG A 103 1.18 3.37 -5.59
C ARG A 103 -0.11 4.09 -5.92
N ASP A 104 -1.05 3.37 -6.49
CA ASP A 104 -2.43 3.83 -6.58
C ASP A 104 -3.11 3.70 -5.21
N ASN A 105 -3.92 4.68 -4.87
CA ASN A 105 -4.72 4.66 -3.65
C ASN A 105 -6.15 5.13 -3.98
N MET A 106 -7.08 4.17 -3.92
CA MET A 106 -8.49 4.42 -4.24
C MET A 106 -9.25 5.18 -3.15
N ASP A 107 -8.67 5.31 -1.95
CA ASP A 107 -9.25 6.12 -0.87
C ASP A 107 -8.99 7.61 -1.07
N LEU A 108 -8.04 7.96 -1.94
CA LEU A 108 -7.78 9.35 -2.29
C LEU A 108 -8.84 9.89 -3.26
N GLN A 109 -9.06 11.21 -3.19
CA GLN A 109 -9.84 11.88 -4.22
C GLN A 109 -9.22 11.65 -5.60
N PRO A 110 -10.01 11.60 -6.67
CA PRO A 110 -9.56 11.19 -8.00
C PRO A 110 -8.31 11.90 -8.54
N ALA A 111 -8.22 13.19 -8.33
CA ALA A 111 -7.13 14.04 -8.81
C ALA A 111 -6.03 14.29 -7.76
N ARG A 112 -6.21 13.72 -6.56
CA ARG A 112 -5.31 13.98 -5.44
C ARG A 112 -4.10 13.07 -5.46
N TYR A 113 -2.97 13.62 -5.04
CA TYR A 113 -1.77 12.86 -4.72
C TYR A 113 -1.28 13.21 -3.31
N ARG A 114 -0.52 12.32 -2.71
CA ARG A 114 0.23 12.59 -1.47
C ARG A 114 1.63 12.00 -1.54
N ILE A 115 2.56 12.69 -0.92
CA ILE A 115 3.96 12.27 -0.83
C ILE A 115 4.19 11.80 0.60
N LEU A 116 4.78 10.62 0.72
CA LEU A 116 5.05 9.95 1.98
C LEU A 116 6.54 9.79 2.17
N MET A 117 7.01 10.12 3.37
CA MET A 117 8.38 9.79 3.80
C MET A 117 8.28 8.84 4.99
N LYS A 118 8.76 7.62 4.81
CA LYS A 118 8.67 6.54 5.82
C LYS A 118 7.24 6.40 6.36
N GLY A 119 6.25 6.36 5.46
CA GLY A 119 4.84 6.22 5.80
C GLY A 119 4.14 7.49 6.29
N VAL A 120 4.88 8.57 6.57
CA VAL A 120 4.31 9.85 7.04
C VAL A 120 4.07 10.79 5.87
N GLU A 121 2.86 11.34 5.75
CA GLU A 121 2.53 12.35 4.73
C GLU A 121 3.32 13.63 4.99
N ILE A 122 4.13 14.04 3.99
CA ILE A 122 4.93 15.26 4.02
C ILE A 122 4.41 16.33 3.05
N GLY A 123 3.51 15.96 2.16
CA GLY A 123 2.89 16.89 1.23
C GLY A 123 1.78 16.21 0.44
N SER A 124 0.79 16.99 0.07
CA SER A 124 -0.30 16.55 -0.80
C SER A 124 -0.80 17.69 -1.65
N GLY A 125 -1.49 17.35 -2.73
CA GLY A 125 -2.07 18.33 -3.63
C GLY A 125 -2.98 17.66 -4.66
N ASP A 126 -3.58 18.51 -5.50
CA ASP A 126 -4.39 18.05 -6.60
C ASP A 126 -3.69 18.33 -7.93
N ALA A 127 -3.76 17.39 -8.86
CA ALA A 127 -3.18 17.52 -10.19
C ALA A 127 -4.21 17.14 -11.26
N TYR A 128 -4.25 17.93 -12.33
CA TYR A 128 -5.19 17.73 -13.43
C TYR A 128 -4.43 17.48 -14.72
N PRO A 129 -4.37 16.20 -15.17
CA PRO A 129 -3.73 15.86 -16.44
C PRO A 129 -4.29 16.69 -17.59
N GLY A 130 -3.40 17.25 -18.44
CA GLY A 130 -3.79 18.07 -19.58
C GLY A 130 -4.09 19.52 -19.26
N ARG A 131 -4.05 19.95 -17.99
CA ARG A 131 -4.16 21.35 -17.58
C ARG A 131 -2.78 21.89 -17.16
N TRP A 132 -2.71 23.21 -17.07
CA TRP A 132 -1.52 23.92 -16.60
C TRP A 132 -1.81 24.65 -15.31
N LEU A 133 -0.86 24.63 -14.39
CA LEU A 133 -0.94 25.39 -13.14
C LEU A 133 -0.26 26.75 -13.35
N ALA A 134 -1.04 27.81 -13.40
CA ALA A 134 -0.54 29.18 -13.45
C ALA A 134 -0.38 29.69 -12.02
N ILE A 135 0.84 29.91 -11.59
CA ILE A 135 1.18 30.38 -10.25
C ILE A 135 1.29 31.90 -10.28
N ASN A 136 0.58 32.58 -9.36
CA ASN A 136 0.67 34.02 -9.21
C ASN A 136 1.75 34.41 -8.19
N PRO A 137 2.87 35.00 -8.62
CA PRO A 137 3.93 35.46 -7.71
C PRO A 137 3.57 36.74 -6.92
N GLY A 138 2.32 37.21 -7.03
CA GLY A 138 1.87 38.45 -6.39
C GLY A 138 1.96 39.71 -7.25
N THR A 139 2.50 39.60 -8.47
CA THR A 139 2.70 40.72 -9.41
C THR A 139 1.80 40.64 -10.65
N ALA A 140 0.98 39.60 -10.75
CA ALA A 140 0.12 39.43 -11.91
C ALA A 140 -0.97 40.51 -11.96
N ALA A 141 -1.04 41.20 -13.10
CA ALA A 141 -1.96 42.32 -13.31
C ALA A 141 -3.34 41.91 -13.84
N GLY A 142 -3.59 40.65 -14.09
CA GLY A 142 -4.83 40.13 -14.69
C GLY A 142 -5.38 38.90 -14.01
N THR A 143 -6.65 38.60 -14.28
CA THR A 143 -7.32 37.36 -13.85
C THR A 143 -7.41 36.40 -15.03
N LEU A 144 -6.93 35.18 -14.90
CA LEU A 144 -7.11 34.14 -15.88
C LEU A 144 -8.36 33.30 -15.57
N PRO A 145 -9.14 32.92 -16.60
CA PRO A 145 -10.22 31.98 -16.39
C PRO A 145 -9.69 30.60 -16.04
N GLY A 146 -10.19 30.02 -14.94
CA GLY A 146 -9.78 28.71 -14.49
C GLY A 146 -10.23 28.40 -13.07
N GLU A 147 -9.79 27.26 -12.55
CA GLU A 147 -10.12 26.79 -11.22
C GLU A 147 -9.06 27.28 -10.22
N ALA A 148 -9.48 28.13 -9.30
CA ALA A 148 -8.58 28.69 -8.29
C ALA A 148 -8.09 27.62 -7.33
N THR A 149 -6.80 27.64 -7.02
CA THR A 149 -6.13 26.70 -6.12
C THR A 149 -4.96 27.39 -5.42
N VAL A 150 -4.25 26.64 -4.59
CA VAL A 150 -3.01 27.07 -3.96
C VAL A 150 -1.90 26.10 -4.39
N ASP A 151 -0.77 26.65 -4.81
CA ASP A 151 0.40 25.84 -5.13
C ASP A 151 0.89 25.10 -3.86
N PRO A 152 0.97 23.77 -3.89
CA PRO A 152 1.33 22.99 -2.70
C PRO A 152 2.80 23.15 -2.28
N ALA A 153 3.68 23.63 -3.16
CA ALA A 153 5.11 23.76 -2.88
C ALA A 153 5.43 25.08 -2.14
N PHE A 154 4.83 26.18 -2.60
CA PHE A 154 5.17 27.52 -2.11
C PHE A 154 3.99 28.22 -1.40
N GLY A 155 2.79 27.62 -1.41
CA GLY A 155 1.61 28.21 -0.81
C GLY A 155 1.10 29.45 -1.56
N LEU A 156 1.50 29.63 -2.82
CA LEU A 156 1.09 30.77 -3.64
C LEU A 156 -0.28 30.54 -4.26
N ASN A 157 -1.02 31.62 -4.48
CA ASN A 157 -2.26 31.55 -5.22
C ASN A 157 -2.00 31.06 -6.65
N ALA A 158 -2.72 30.08 -7.11
CA ALA A 158 -2.58 29.49 -8.42
C ALA A 158 -3.94 29.22 -9.06
N ILE A 159 -3.96 29.03 -10.36
CA ILE A 159 -5.17 28.76 -11.15
C ILE A 159 -4.86 27.61 -12.11
N TRP A 160 -5.71 26.59 -12.13
CA TRP A 160 -5.67 25.57 -13.16
C TRP A 160 -6.31 26.10 -14.46
N ILE A 161 -5.53 26.21 -15.51
CA ILE A 161 -5.94 26.72 -16.80
C ILE A 161 -5.89 25.63 -17.87
N GLU A 162 -6.64 25.80 -18.93
CA GLU A 162 -6.58 24.94 -20.11
C GLU A 162 -5.32 25.23 -20.93
N SER A 163 -4.85 24.24 -21.71
CA SER A 163 -3.63 24.34 -22.51
C SER A 163 -3.66 25.53 -23.50
N ALA A 164 -4.83 25.90 -24.00
CA ALA A 164 -5.01 27.04 -24.90
C ALA A 164 -4.66 28.39 -24.26
N LEU A 165 -4.74 28.48 -22.93
CA LEU A 165 -4.47 29.71 -22.16
C LEU A 165 -3.03 29.82 -21.67
N LYS A 166 -2.19 28.83 -21.96
CA LYS A 166 -0.78 28.79 -21.54
C LYS A 166 -0.01 30.03 -21.97
N GLU A 167 -0.16 30.42 -23.22
CA GLU A 167 0.53 31.60 -23.81
C GLU A 167 0.15 32.89 -23.08
N LEU A 168 -1.12 33.04 -22.71
CA LEU A 168 -1.61 34.21 -21.95
C LEU A 168 -1.03 34.27 -20.54
N SER A 169 -0.73 33.12 -19.92
CA SER A 169 -0.17 33.07 -18.58
C SER A 169 1.32 33.47 -18.52
N LEU A 170 2.02 33.46 -19.67
CA LEU A 170 3.44 33.83 -19.78
C LEU A 170 3.66 35.33 -20.10
N ILE A 171 2.61 36.05 -20.45
CA ILE A 171 2.69 37.46 -20.89
C ILE A 171 2.45 38.45 -19.74
N HIS A 172 2.15 37.95 -18.53
CA HIS A 172 1.79 38.81 -17.37
C HIS A 172 2.79 38.66 -16.24
#